data_ca7da87e2fbab8dbe71378d22403bdd5
#
_entry.id   ca7da87e2fbab8dbe71378d22403bdd5
#
_cell.length_a   1.000
_cell.length_b   1.000
_cell.length_c   1.000
_cell.angle_alpha   90.00
_cell.angle_beta   90.00
_cell.angle_gamma   90.00
#
_symmetry.space_group_name_H-M   'P 1'
#
loop_
_entity.id
_entity.type
_entity.pdbx_description
1 polymer ?
#
loop_
_entity_poly.entity_id
_entity_poly.type
_entity_poly.pdbx_seq_one_letter_code
_entity_poly.pdbx_strand_id
1 'polypeptide(L)'
;LSRGLGDVYKRQIKHGAVPRAVPGITVGHEMVGIVEETGRRVTKVKPGDRVTVNVETFCGECFFCKNGFVNNCTDQNGGWALGCRIDGGQAEYVRVPYAEQGLNKIPDSVTDEAALFVGDVLATGFWAARISEIGEEDTVVIIGGGPTGICTLLCVMLKNPEKIILCEVDPK
;
A
#
# COMPACT_ATOMS: atom_id res chain seq x y z
N LEU A 1 -1.23 -16.07 -13.28
CA LEU A 1 0.22 -16.03 -13.05
C LEU A 1 0.65 -14.57 -13.15
N SER A 2 0.56 -13.83 -12.06
CA SER A 2 1.13 -12.50 -12.00
C SER A 2 2.66 -12.59 -11.97
N ARG A 3 3.26 -12.51 -13.14
CA ARG A 3 4.64 -12.09 -13.24
C ARG A 3 4.67 -10.58 -13.14
N GLY A 4 5.09 -10.08 -11.99
CA GLY A 4 5.80 -8.83 -11.94
C GLY A 4 5.07 -7.54 -11.63
N LEU A 5 4.07 -7.51 -10.79
CA LEU A 5 3.87 -6.30 -9.98
C LEU A 5 4.34 -6.71 -8.58
N GLY A 6 5.62 -6.51 -8.42
CA GLY A 6 6.51 -7.24 -7.62
C GLY A 6 6.52 -6.87 -6.19
N ASP A 7 5.65 -7.36 -5.45
CA ASP A 7 5.93 -7.48 -4.05
C ASP A 7 6.95 -8.60 -3.82
N VAL A 8 8.19 -8.20 -3.61
CA VAL A 8 9.28 -9.08 -3.20
C VAL A 8 8.87 -9.85 -1.93
N TYR A 9 8.04 -9.26 -1.08
CA TYR A 9 7.54 -9.84 0.16
C TYR A 9 6.69 -11.10 -0.04
N LYS A 10 5.94 -11.25 -1.13
CA LYS A 10 5.20 -12.49 -1.44
C LYS A 10 6.13 -13.69 -1.55
N ARG A 11 7.26 -13.50 -2.23
CA ARG A 11 8.31 -14.52 -2.32
C ARG A 11 8.98 -14.75 -0.98
N GLN A 12 9.25 -13.69 -0.23
CA GLN A 12 9.86 -13.76 1.09
C GLN A 12 8.96 -14.51 2.08
N ILE A 13 7.65 -14.28 2.08
CA ILE A 13 6.68 -15.04 2.89
C ILE A 13 6.73 -16.53 2.50
N LYS A 14 6.64 -16.83 1.19
CA LYS A 14 6.68 -18.21 0.69
C LYS A 14 7.97 -18.94 1.08
N HIS A 15 9.08 -18.26 1.11
CA HIS A 15 10.40 -18.83 1.44
C HIS A 15 10.76 -18.73 2.93
N GLY A 16 9.83 -18.30 3.79
CA GLY A 16 10.03 -18.20 5.23
C GLY A 16 10.99 -17.09 5.67
N ALA A 17 11.31 -16.13 4.79
CA ALA A 17 12.21 -15.02 5.10
C ALA A 17 11.55 -13.90 5.91
N VAL A 18 10.24 -13.97 6.18
CA VAL A 18 9.50 -13.01 6.99
C VAL A 18 9.15 -13.66 8.33
N PRO A 19 9.87 -13.38 9.43
CA PRO A 19 9.67 -14.05 10.71
C PRO A 19 8.29 -13.85 11.33
N ARG A 20 7.58 -12.78 10.94
CA ARG A 20 6.24 -12.47 11.44
C ARG A 20 5.12 -13.12 10.65
N ALA A 21 5.42 -13.71 9.50
CA ALA A 21 4.40 -14.35 8.67
C ALA A 21 3.87 -15.61 9.34
N VAL A 22 2.56 -15.76 9.32
CA VAL A 22 1.88 -16.93 9.87
C VAL A 22 1.69 -17.97 8.77
N PRO A 23 2.16 -19.23 8.93
CA PRO A 23 1.94 -20.28 7.96
C PRO A 23 0.44 -20.58 7.75
N GLY A 24 0.05 -20.84 6.51
CA GLY A 24 -1.30 -21.26 6.15
C GLY A 24 -2.30 -20.13 5.90
N ILE A 25 -1.90 -18.86 6.02
CA ILE A 25 -2.77 -17.74 5.71
C ILE A 25 -2.85 -17.45 4.20
N THR A 26 -3.91 -16.76 3.79
CA THR A 26 -4.02 -16.16 2.46
C THR A 26 -3.09 -14.95 2.36
N VAL A 27 -2.23 -14.92 1.37
CA VAL A 27 -1.30 -13.79 1.15
C VAL A 27 -1.95 -12.64 0.36
N GLY A 28 -1.21 -11.53 0.21
CA GLY A 28 -1.60 -10.37 -0.58
C GLY A 28 -2.15 -9.22 0.26
N HIS A 29 -1.64 -8.01 0.02
CA HIS A 29 -2.03 -6.80 0.74
C HIS A 29 -2.32 -5.61 -0.18
N GLU A 30 -2.15 -5.77 -1.49
CA GLU A 30 -2.53 -4.79 -2.50
C GLU A 30 -3.83 -5.26 -3.15
N MET A 31 -4.91 -4.50 -2.96
CA MET A 31 -6.22 -4.89 -3.47
C MET A 31 -7.17 -3.73 -3.63
N VAL A 32 -8.11 -3.92 -4.53
CA VAL A 32 -9.35 -3.16 -4.66
C VAL A 32 -10.51 -4.13 -4.54
N GLY A 33 -11.66 -3.65 -4.14
CA GLY A 33 -12.84 -4.50 -4.01
C GLY A 33 -14.13 -3.70 -3.82
N ILE A 34 -15.20 -4.44 -3.70
CA ILE A 34 -16.52 -3.90 -3.37
C ILE A 34 -16.81 -4.28 -1.92
N VAL A 35 -17.27 -3.33 -1.14
CA VAL A 35 -17.69 -3.57 0.24
C VAL A 35 -18.92 -4.47 0.23
N GLU A 36 -18.80 -5.65 0.82
CA GLU A 36 -19.92 -6.59 0.97
C GLU A 36 -20.68 -6.32 2.27
N GLU A 37 -19.95 -6.17 3.38
CA GLU A 37 -20.51 -5.98 4.71
C GLU A 37 -19.62 -5.05 5.53
N THR A 38 -20.20 -4.31 6.48
CA THR A 38 -19.47 -3.42 7.39
C THR A 38 -19.74 -3.73 8.84
N GLY A 39 -18.72 -3.60 9.68
CA GLY A 39 -18.90 -3.60 11.13
C GLY A 39 -19.64 -2.36 11.62
N ARG A 40 -20.28 -2.47 12.80
CA ARG A 40 -21.16 -1.43 13.39
C ARG A 40 -20.52 -0.05 13.54
N ARG A 41 -19.20 0.04 13.64
CA ARG A 41 -18.45 1.30 13.83
C ARG A 41 -17.92 1.89 12.53
N VAL A 42 -18.19 1.25 11.39
CA VAL A 42 -17.74 1.75 10.09
C VAL A 42 -18.82 2.65 9.51
N THR A 43 -18.46 3.90 9.29
CA THR A 43 -19.38 4.94 8.78
C THR A 43 -18.93 5.53 7.45
N LYS A 44 -17.63 5.44 7.15
CA LYS A 44 -16.99 6.02 5.96
C LYS A 44 -17.38 5.32 4.66
N VAL A 45 -17.64 4.02 4.73
CA VAL A 45 -18.02 3.17 3.59
C VAL A 45 -19.28 2.36 3.92
N LYS A 46 -19.97 1.92 2.88
CA LYS A 46 -21.18 1.08 2.98
C LYS A 46 -21.15 -0.05 1.94
N PRO A 47 -21.96 -1.09 2.10
CA PRO A 47 -22.11 -2.14 1.08
C PRO A 47 -22.37 -1.55 -0.30
N GLY A 48 -21.68 -2.09 -1.31
CA GLY A 48 -21.71 -1.61 -2.69
C GLY A 48 -20.66 -0.54 -3.05
N ASP A 49 -19.99 0.07 -2.06
CA ASP A 49 -18.92 1.03 -2.34
C ASP A 49 -17.68 0.32 -2.92
N ARG A 50 -17.11 0.89 -4.00
CA ARG A 50 -15.79 0.51 -4.53
C ARG A 50 -14.70 1.12 -3.66
N VAL A 51 -13.74 0.31 -3.22
CA VAL A 51 -12.70 0.76 -2.29
C VAL A 51 -11.32 0.23 -2.66
N THR A 52 -10.30 1.03 -2.38
CA THR A 52 -8.92 0.55 -2.23
C THR A 52 -8.60 0.34 -0.76
N VAL A 53 -7.77 -0.65 -0.49
CA VAL A 53 -7.38 -1.05 0.87
C VAL A 53 -5.97 -0.55 1.14
N ASN A 54 -5.78 0.10 2.28
CA ASN A 54 -4.45 0.47 2.75
C ASN A 54 -3.71 -0.78 3.22
N VAL A 55 -2.49 -0.98 2.76
CA VAL A 55 -1.62 -2.10 3.17
C VAL A 55 -1.39 -2.12 4.69
N GLU A 56 -1.23 -0.96 5.28
CA GLU A 56 -1.10 -0.79 6.72
C GLU A 56 -2.48 -0.63 7.37
N THR A 57 -2.90 -1.65 8.10
CA THR A 57 -4.05 -1.53 9.01
C THR A 57 -3.59 -0.92 10.33
N PHE A 58 -4.43 -0.13 11.00
CA PHE A 58 -4.02 0.53 12.25
C PHE A 58 -5.18 0.88 13.15
N CYS A 59 -4.97 0.77 14.47
CA CYS A 59 -6.04 0.95 15.45
C CYS A 59 -6.47 2.42 15.64
N GLY A 60 -5.63 3.39 15.31
CA GLY A 60 -5.88 4.82 15.53
C GLY A 60 -5.69 5.30 16.97
N GLU A 61 -5.49 4.41 17.94
CA GLU A 61 -5.53 4.74 19.39
C GLU A 61 -4.18 4.59 20.10
N CYS A 62 -3.27 3.75 19.61
CA CYS A 62 -1.97 3.55 20.24
C CYS A 62 -1.05 4.77 20.07
N PHE A 63 0.05 4.81 20.83
CA PHE A 63 1.03 5.89 20.78
C PHE A 63 1.49 6.18 19.33
N PHE A 64 1.87 5.15 18.58
CA PHE A 64 2.36 5.32 17.22
C PHE A 64 1.29 5.89 16.29
N CYS A 65 0.07 5.37 16.34
CA CYS A 65 -1.02 5.86 15.52
C CYS A 65 -1.34 7.33 15.78
N LYS A 66 -1.38 7.73 17.06
CA LYS A 66 -1.65 9.13 17.47
C LYS A 66 -0.55 10.10 17.02
N ASN A 67 0.67 9.61 16.80
CA ASN A 67 1.81 10.41 16.34
C ASN A 67 2.08 10.26 14.84
N GLY A 68 1.18 9.63 14.06
CA GLY A 68 1.30 9.51 12.60
C GLY A 68 2.18 8.36 12.10
N PHE A 69 2.71 7.52 12.99
CA PHE A 69 3.55 6.36 12.65
C PHE A 69 2.71 5.08 12.59
N VAL A 70 1.67 5.07 11.76
CA VAL A 70 0.66 3.99 11.71
C VAL A 70 1.25 2.62 11.35
N ASN A 71 2.34 2.59 10.58
CA ASN A 71 3.10 1.38 10.27
C ASN A 71 3.69 0.69 11.50
N ASN A 72 3.89 1.42 12.59
CA ASN A 72 4.38 0.91 13.87
C ASN A 72 3.24 0.61 14.86
N CYS A 73 2.00 0.51 14.39
CA CYS A 73 0.85 0.18 15.24
C CYS A 73 1.12 -1.09 16.06
N THR A 74 0.90 -0.99 17.39
CA THR A 74 1.17 -2.07 18.33
C THR A 74 0.02 -3.06 18.50
N ASP A 75 -1.13 -2.79 17.87
CA ASP A 75 -2.24 -3.75 17.86
C ASP A 75 -1.88 -5.00 17.04
N GLN A 76 -2.42 -6.16 17.45
CA GLN A 76 -2.14 -7.43 16.78
C GLN A 76 -2.58 -7.46 15.32
N ASN A 77 -3.60 -6.69 14.94
CA ASN A 77 -4.09 -6.54 13.57
C ASN A 77 -3.57 -5.25 12.90
N GLY A 78 -2.61 -4.57 13.52
CA GLY A 78 -2.06 -3.30 13.06
C GLY A 78 -0.71 -3.44 12.37
N GLY A 79 -0.26 -2.38 11.71
CA GLY A 79 0.91 -2.40 10.86
C GLY A 79 0.70 -3.29 9.64
N TRP A 80 1.75 -3.84 9.07
CA TRP A 80 1.63 -4.80 7.99
C TRP A 80 1.07 -6.15 8.51
N ALA A 81 -0.24 -6.25 8.64
CA ALA A 81 -0.94 -7.44 9.09
C ALA A 81 -1.56 -8.24 7.95
N LEU A 82 -2.27 -7.57 7.02
CA LEU A 82 -2.91 -8.21 5.87
C LEU A 82 -1.91 -8.98 5.00
N GLY A 83 -2.23 -10.24 4.73
CA GLY A 83 -1.39 -11.13 3.93
C GLY A 83 -0.06 -11.53 4.57
N CYS A 84 0.13 -11.21 5.87
CA CYS A 84 1.34 -11.52 6.63
C CYS A 84 1.02 -12.22 7.96
N ARG A 85 0.15 -11.66 8.79
CA ARG A 85 -0.24 -12.19 10.11
C ARG A 85 -1.73 -12.55 10.18
N ILE A 86 -2.52 -11.97 9.29
CA ILE A 86 -3.92 -12.28 9.06
C ILE A 86 -4.15 -12.46 7.56
N ASP A 87 -5.27 -13.08 7.18
CA ASP A 87 -5.59 -13.32 5.78
C ASP A 87 -5.60 -12.02 4.97
N GLY A 88 -5.06 -12.12 3.76
CA GLY A 88 -4.95 -11.03 2.80
C GLY A 88 -5.90 -11.18 1.61
N GLY A 89 -5.63 -10.39 0.56
CA GLY A 89 -6.55 -10.16 -0.56
C GLY A 89 -6.42 -11.12 -1.75
N GLN A 90 -5.57 -12.15 -1.72
CA GLN A 90 -5.56 -13.17 -2.78
C GLN A 90 -6.69 -14.19 -2.57
N ALA A 91 -7.91 -13.70 -2.41
CA ALA A 91 -9.14 -14.44 -2.16
C ALA A 91 -10.35 -13.71 -2.77
N GLU A 92 -11.49 -14.37 -2.83
CA GLU A 92 -12.75 -13.74 -3.25
C GLU A 92 -13.24 -12.70 -2.22
N TYR A 93 -13.01 -12.97 -0.94
CA TYR A 93 -13.36 -12.10 0.17
C TYR A 93 -12.19 -11.89 1.12
N VAL A 94 -12.09 -10.69 1.66
CA VAL A 94 -11.08 -10.36 2.67
C VAL A 94 -11.72 -9.52 3.79
N ARG A 95 -11.36 -9.83 5.02
CA ARG A 95 -11.77 -9.04 6.18
C ARG A 95 -10.70 -8.00 6.51
N VAL A 96 -11.04 -6.73 6.31
CA VAL A 96 -10.13 -5.61 6.60
C VAL A 96 -10.40 -5.08 8.01
N PRO A 97 -9.47 -5.27 8.97
CA PRO A 97 -9.59 -4.67 10.30
C PRO A 97 -9.44 -3.14 10.22
N TYR A 98 -10.07 -2.43 11.16
CA TYR A 98 -10.02 -0.96 11.22
C TYR A 98 -10.46 -0.29 9.89
N ALA A 99 -11.49 -0.82 9.26
CA ALA A 99 -11.97 -0.39 7.94
C ALA A 99 -12.31 1.11 7.86
N GLU A 100 -12.66 1.73 8.99
CA GLU A 100 -12.90 3.18 9.05
C GLU A 100 -11.66 4.00 8.67
N GLN A 101 -10.46 3.53 8.98
CA GLN A 101 -9.20 4.16 8.60
C GLN A 101 -8.56 3.55 7.36
N GLY A 102 -8.71 2.23 7.19
CA GLY A 102 -7.99 1.44 6.18
C GLY A 102 -8.62 1.40 4.80
N LEU A 103 -9.85 1.91 4.63
CA LEU A 103 -10.54 1.91 3.34
C LEU A 103 -10.69 3.32 2.78
N ASN A 104 -10.52 3.47 1.46
CA ASN A 104 -10.82 4.69 0.75
C ASN A 104 -11.71 4.38 -0.45
N LYS A 105 -12.78 5.17 -0.61
CA LYS A 105 -13.66 5.07 -1.79
C LYS A 105 -12.88 5.43 -3.05
N ILE A 106 -13.08 4.65 -4.09
CA ILE A 106 -12.51 4.90 -5.41
C ILE A 106 -13.48 5.84 -6.15
N PRO A 107 -13.03 7.03 -6.57
CA PRO A 107 -13.85 7.91 -7.40
C PRO A 107 -14.27 7.23 -8.71
N ASP A 108 -15.45 7.56 -9.24
CA ASP A 108 -15.96 6.97 -10.48
C ASP A 108 -15.04 7.22 -11.69
N SER A 109 -14.27 8.31 -11.67
CA SER A 109 -13.29 8.65 -12.70
C SER A 109 -11.99 7.82 -12.64
N VAL A 110 -11.79 7.02 -11.60
CA VAL A 110 -10.58 6.20 -11.39
C VAL A 110 -10.92 4.73 -11.64
N THR A 111 -10.13 4.07 -12.49
CA THR A 111 -10.29 2.63 -12.75
C THR A 111 -9.76 1.78 -11.59
N ASP A 112 -10.20 0.54 -11.50
CA ASP A 112 -9.73 -0.39 -10.47
C ASP A 112 -8.22 -0.68 -10.60
N GLU A 113 -7.71 -0.75 -11.82
CA GLU A 113 -6.29 -0.94 -12.11
C GLU A 113 -5.45 0.23 -11.58
N ALA A 114 -5.89 1.46 -11.78
CA ALA A 114 -5.20 2.65 -11.26
C ALA A 114 -5.29 2.71 -9.73
N ALA A 115 -6.46 2.41 -9.16
CA ALA A 115 -6.69 2.42 -7.73
C ALA A 115 -5.91 1.33 -6.97
N LEU A 116 -5.59 0.21 -7.64
CA LEU A 116 -4.84 -0.91 -7.06
C LEU A 116 -3.47 -0.45 -6.51
N PHE A 117 -2.80 0.46 -7.20
CA PHE A 117 -1.47 0.94 -6.80
C PHE A 117 -1.51 1.90 -5.61
N VAL A 118 -2.66 2.49 -5.33
CA VAL A 118 -2.81 3.53 -4.28
C VAL A 118 -2.59 2.96 -2.89
N GLY A 119 -2.98 1.70 -2.66
CA GLY A 119 -2.94 1.08 -1.33
C GLY A 119 -1.54 0.86 -0.77
N ASP A 120 -0.51 0.74 -1.62
CA ASP A 120 0.86 0.45 -1.21
C ASP A 120 1.90 1.20 -2.05
N VAL A 121 2.22 0.72 -3.25
CA VAL A 121 3.40 1.19 -4.00
C VAL A 121 3.34 2.66 -4.39
N LEU A 122 2.19 3.17 -4.76
CA LEU A 122 2.02 4.59 -5.06
C LEU A 122 2.09 5.44 -3.79
N ALA A 123 1.47 4.99 -2.69
CA ALA A 123 1.57 5.65 -1.39
C ALA A 123 3.02 5.69 -0.88
N THR A 124 3.78 4.60 -1.10
CA THR A 124 5.21 4.52 -0.78
C THR A 124 6.01 5.53 -1.60
N GLY A 125 5.77 5.61 -2.92
CA GLY A 125 6.40 6.60 -3.80
C GLY A 125 6.05 8.04 -3.43
N PHE A 126 4.80 8.29 -3.08
CA PHE A 126 4.34 9.60 -2.61
C PHE A 126 5.03 10.01 -1.30
N TRP A 127 5.14 9.07 -0.35
CA TRP A 127 5.85 9.31 0.89
C TRP A 127 7.32 9.64 0.65
N ALA A 128 8.01 8.86 -0.20
CA ALA A 128 9.39 9.14 -0.57
C ALA A 128 9.57 10.55 -1.16
N ALA A 129 8.73 10.94 -2.13
CA ALA A 129 8.76 12.27 -2.72
C ALA A 129 8.46 13.39 -1.70
N ARG A 130 7.59 13.10 -0.70
CA ARG A 130 7.23 14.06 0.33
C ARG A 130 8.37 14.32 1.32
N ILE A 131 9.03 13.26 1.82
CA ILE A 131 10.10 13.40 2.83
C ILE A 131 11.42 13.91 2.23
N SER A 132 11.56 13.84 0.89
CA SER A 132 12.77 14.34 0.21
C SER A 132 12.79 15.85 0.04
N GLU A 133 11.72 16.56 0.42
CA GLU A 133 11.63 18.04 0.40
C GLU A 133 12.04 18.67 -0.93
N ILE A 134 11.70 18.02 -2.04
CA ILE A 134 12.13 18.39 -3.40
C ILE A 134 11.62 19.77 -3.79
N GLY A 135 12.56 20.63 -4.25
CA GLY A 135 12.33 21.94 -4.85
C GLY A 135 12.43 21.93 -6.38
N GLU A 136 12.03 23.04 -7.00
CA GLU A 136 12.01 23.19 -8.47
C GLU A 136 13.41 23.23 -9.10
N GLU A 137 14.44 23.65 -8.36
CA GLU A 137 15.83 23.74 -8.82
C GLU A 137 16.62 22.44 -8.57
N ASP A 138 15.98 21.41 -8.01
CA ASP A 138 16.67 20.17 -7.63
C ASP A 138 16.84 19.21 -8.81
N THR A 139 17.96 18.49 -8.77
CA THR A 139 18.15 17.27 -9.55
C THR A 139 17.90 16.05 -8.67
N VAL A 140 16.86 15.30 -8.99
CA VAL A 140 16.44 14.11 -8.24
C VAL A 140 16.99 12.85 -8.91
N VAL A 141 17.65 11.99 -8.14
CA VAL A 141 18.12 10.68 -8.60
C VAL A 141 17.29 9.57 -7.93
N ILE A 142 16.68 8.71 -8.75
CA ILE A 142 15.93 7.53 -8.30
C ILE A 142 16.73 6.29 -8.71
N ILE A 143 17.10 5.45 -7.75
CA ILE A 143 17.86 4.22 -7.97
C ILE A 143 16.91 3.03 -7.91
N GLY A 144 16.75 2.35 -9.05
CA GLY A 144 15.83 1.24 -9.27
C GLY A 144 14.58 1.65 -10.05
N GLY A 145 14.38 1.05 -11.23
CA GLY A 145 13.23 1.27 -12.12
C GLY A 145 12.10 0.24 -11.91
N GLY A 146 12.09 -0.46 -10.78
CA GLY A 146 10.99 -1.37 -10.41
C GLY A 146 9.69 -0.62 -10.07
N PRO A 147 8.60 -1.35 -9.72
CA PRO A 147 7.28 -0.73 -9.44
C PRO A 147 7.33 0.44 -8.45
N THR A 148 8.05 0.28 -7.34
CA THR A 148 8.22 1.34 -6.35
C THR A 148 8.99 2.54 -6.92
N GLY A 149 10.05 2.31 -7.69
CA GLY A 149 10.82 3.38 -8.33
C GLY A 149 10.00 4.15 -9.36
N ILE A 150 9.20 3.46 -10.17
CA ILE A 150 8.28 4.10 -11.13
C ILE A 150 7.19 4.91 -10.41
N CYS A 151 6.58 4.36 -9.35
CA CYS A 151 5.60 5.10 -8.55
C CYS A 151 6.25 6.32 -7.87
N THR A 152 7.49 6.20 -7.39
CA THR A 152 8.26 7.33 -6.85
C THR A 152 8.51 8.38 -7.94
N LEU A 153 8.91 7.97 -9.15
CA LEU A 153 9.09 8.87 -10.29
C LEU A 153 7.82 9.68 -10.57
N LEU A 154 6.66 9.02 -10.67
CA LEU A 154 5.37 9.68 -10.88
C LEU A 154 5.07 10.73 -9.79
N CYS A 155 5.36 10.40 -8.53
CA CYS A 155 5.15 11.31 -7.41
C CYS A 155 6.16 12.46 -7.37
N VAL A 156 7.41 12.22 -7.76
CA VAL A 156 8.47 13.24 -7.89
C VAL A 156 8.12 14.23 -9.01
N MET A 157 7.57 13.77 -10.12
CA MET A 157 7.11 14.64 -11.21
C MET A 157 6.08 15.70 -10.75
N LEU A 158 5.26 15.38 -9.75
CA LEU A 158 4.29 16.33 -9.15
C LEU A 158 4.97 17.49 -8.39
N LYS A 159 6.27 17.37 -8.09
CA LYS A 159 7.07 18.40 -7.43
C LYS A 159 7.75 19.34 -8.43
N ASN A 160 7.72 18.99 -9.72
CA ASN A 160 8.29 19.77 -10.81
C ASN A 160 9.78 20.13 -10.62
N PRO A 161 10.67 19.18 -10.28
CA PRO A 161 12.10 19.46 -10.14
C PRO A 161 12.73 19.80 -11.49
N GLU A 162 13.90 20.46 -11.49
CA GLU A 162 14.64 20.79 -12.71
C GLU A 162 14.96 19.54 -13.53
N LYS A 163 15.36 18.46 -12.84
CA LYS A 163 15.78 17.23 -13.51
C LYS A 163 15.46 15.99 -12.69
N ILE A 164 15.05 14.91 -13.36
CA ILE A 164 14.90 13.59 -12.75
C ILE A 164 15.78 12.59 -13.52
N ILE A 165 16.55 11.80 -12.79
CA ILE A 165 17.40 10.73 -13.32
C ILE A 165 16.94 9.42 -12.68
N LEU A 166 16.42 8.50 -13.50
CA LEU A 166 16.07 7.15 -13.08
C LEU A 166 17.18 6.19 -13.52
N CYS A 167 17.79 5.51 -12.54
CA CYS A 167 18.83 4.52 -12.77
C CYS A 167 18.24 3.11 -12.64
N GLU A 168 18.42 2.28 -13.67
CA GLU A 168 18.02 0.87 -13.67
C GLU A 168 19.16 0.02 -14.24
N VAL A 169 19.35 -1.17 -13.68
CA VAL A 169 20.39 -2.12 -14.13
C VAL A 169 19.85 -3.15 -15.12
N ASP A 170 18.55 -3.40 -15.13
CA ASP A 170 17.90 -4.29 -16.08
C ASP A 170 17.59 -3.51 -17.38
N PRO A 171 18.16 -3.90 -18.51
CA PRO A 171 17.98 -3.19 -19.79
C PRO A 171 16.62 -3.43 -20.47
N LYS A 172 15.70 -4.12 -19.83
CA LYS A 172 14.38 -4.47 -20.41
C LYS A 172 13.35 -3.38 -20.26
#